data_296bbc5ba5fc05f655de0ed8075a5369
#
_entry.id   296bbc5ba5fc05f655de0ed8075a5369
#
_cell.length_a   1.000
_cell.length_b   1.000
_cell.length_c   1.000
_cell.angle_alpha   90.00
_cell.angle_beta   90.00
_cell.angle_gamma   90.00
#
_symmetry.space_group_name_H-M   'P 1'
#
loop_
_entity.id
_entity.type
_entity.pdbx_description
1 polymer ?
#
loop_
_entity_poly.entity_id
_entity_poly.type
_entity_poly.pdbx_seq_one_letter_code
_entity_poly.pdbx_strand_id
1 'polypeptide(L)'
;MDGLAAIARAHQGMLRVTPNQNLAIVDIAPAQRPVIQALLDEYGLDNHGGASALRLNSMACVALPTCGLAMADSERYLPSLTSKIEVLLAKHDLMNEPITMRMTGCPNGCARPYNCEIGF
;
A
#
# COMPACT_ATOMS: atom_id res chain seq x y z
N MET A 1 14.74 -2.80 2.26
CA MET A 1 14.98 -4.09 1.53
C MET A 1 15.51 -5.20 2.44
N ASP A 2 16.34 -4.90 3.43
CA ASP A 2 16.96 -5.91 4.31
C ASP A 2 15.94 -6.73 5.10
N GLY A 3 14.88 -6.10 5.60
CA GLY A 3 13.80 -6.81 6.30
C GLY A 3 13.07 -7.84 5.43
N LEU A 4 12.75 -7.51 4.17
CA LEU A 4 12.15 -8.48 3.24
C LEU A 4 13.11 -9.64 2.93
N ALA A 5 14.41 -9.36 2.82
CA ALA A 5 15.41 -10.40 2.63
C ALA A 5 15.56 -11.30 3.87
N ALA A 6 15.48 -10.73 5.09
CA ALA A 6 15.47 -11.48 6.34
C ALA A 6 14.25 -12.41 6.43
N ILE A 7 13.06 -11.87 6.13
CA ILE A 7 11.81 -12.64 6.09
C ILE A 7 11.91 -13.77 5.06
N ALA A 8 12.38 -13.47 3.84
CA ALA A 8 12.51 -14.47 2.78
C ALA A 8 13.47 -15.62 3.13
N ARG A 9 14.50 -15.36 3.94
CA ARG A 9 15.42 -16.42 4.43
C ARG A 9 14.80 -17.27 5.53
N ALA A 10 13.98 -16.67 6.38
CA ALA A 10 13.33 -17.36 7.51
C ALA A 10 12.07 -18.12 7.08
N HIS A 11 11.38 -17.64 6.04
CA HIS A 11 10.10 -18.15 5.59
C HIS A 11 10.24 -19.33 4.63
N GLN A 12 9.45 -20.39 4.87
CA GLN A 12 9.44 -21.60 4.03
C GLN A 12 8.28 -21.63 3.03
N GLY A 13 7.38 -20.66 3.07
CA GLY A 13 6.27 -20.51 2.13
C GLY A 13 6.60 -19.57 0.96
N MET A 14 5.66 -18.75 0.54
CA MET A 14 5.82 -17.87 -0.63
C MET A 14 5.65 -16.40 -0.28
N LEU A 15 6.38 -15.56 -1.00
CA LEU A 15 6.14 -14.13 -1.07
C LEU A 15 5.40 -13.83 -2.38
N ARG A 16 4.27 -13.14 -2.32
CA ARG A 16 3.47 -12.77 -3.50
C ARG A 16 3.32 -11.26 -3.59
N VAL A 17 3.68 -10.69 -4.72
CA VAL A 17 3.29 -9.32 -5.06
C VAL A 17 1.83 -9.30 -5.49
N THR A 18 1.10 -8.27 -5.08
CA THR A 18 -0.32 -8.12 -5.41
C THR A 18 -0.52 -7.05 -6.48
N PRO A 19 -1.65 -7.09 -7.23
CA PRO A 19 -1.95 -6.04 -8.20
C PRO A 19 -2.27 -4.68 -7.55
N ASN A 20 -2.40 -4.62 -6.23
CA ASN A 20 -2.60 -3.39 -5.46
C ASN A 20 -1.31 -2.87 -4.81
N GLN A 21 -0.14 -3.23 -5.36
CA GLN A 21 1.19 -2.78 -4.91
C GLN A 21 1.55 -3.22 -3.48
N ASN A 22 0.95 -4.29 -2.98
CA ASN A 22 1.25 -4.87 -1.68
C ASN A 22 2.08 -6.15 -1.84
N LEU A 23 2.71 -6.58 -0.75
CA LEU A 23 3.38 -7.86 -0.64
C LEU A 23 2.62 -8.73 0.37
N ALA A 24 2.28 -9.94 -0.04
CA ALA A 24 1.69 -10.93 0.84
C ALA A 24 2.72 -12.02 1.19
N ILE A 25 2.83 -12.32 2.47
CA ILE A 25 3.58 -13.45 2.99
C ILE A 25 2.56 -14.58 3.21
N VAL A 26 2.60 -15.61 2.38
CA VAL A 26 1.59 -16.65 2.36
C VAL A 26 2.15 -18.01 2.74
N ASP A 27 1.27 -18.93 3.17
CA ASP A 27 1.64 -20.27 3.63
C ASP A 27 2.55 -20.28 4.86
N ILE A 28 2.29 -19.34 5.81
CA ILE A 28 3.04 -19.28 7.06
C ILE A 28 2.55 -20.42 7.98
N ALA A 29 3.41 -21.37 8.27
CA ALA A 29 3.10 -22.40 9.27
C ALA A 29 2.85 -21.75 10.65
N PRO A 30 1.87 -22.24 11.44
CA PRO A 30 1.55 -21.64 12.74
C PRO A 30 2.75 -21.45 13.67
N ALA A 31 3.69 -22.37 13.66
CA ALA A 31 4.92 -22.30 14.45
C ALA A 31 5.89 -21.18 13.97
N GLN A 32 5.81 -20.74 12.73
CA GLN A 32 6.65 -19.69 12.17
C GLN A 32 6.07 -18.28 12.34
N ARG A 33 4.78 -18.15 12.64
CA ARG A 33 4.13 -16.83 12.79
C ARG A 33 4.86 -15.90 13.78
N PRO A 34 5.27 -16.34 14.97
CA PRO A 34 6.00 -15.46 15.90
C PRO A 34 7.33 -14.96 15.34
N VAL A 35 8.06 -15.82 14.60
CA VAL A 35 9.35 -15.44 13.99
C VAL A 35 9.13 -14.39 12.90
N ILE A 36 8.16 -14.60 12.02
CA ILE A 36 7.84 -13.64 10.96
C ILE A 36 7.35 -12.31 11.57
N GLN A 37 6.49 -12.36 12.59
CA GLN A 37 6.02 -11.15 13.26
C GLN A 37 7.18 -10.37 13.90
N ALA A 38 8.09 -11.05 14.60
CA ALA A 38 9.27 -10.41 15.18
C ALA A 38 10.13 -9.70 14.13
N LEU A 39 10.30 -10.30 12.94
CA LEU A 39 11.02 -9.67 11.84
C LEU A 39 10.27 -8.48 11.25
N LEU A 40 8.95 -8.55 11.13
CA LEU A 40 8.14 -7.41 10.69
C LEU A 40 8.29 -6.23 11.65
N ASP A 41 8.24 -6.49 12.96
CA ASP A 41 8.38 -5.48 14.01
C ASP A 41 9.79 -4.89 14.01
N GLU A 42 10.84 -5.74 13.97
CA GLU A 42 12.25 -5.34 13.97
C GLU A 42 12.58 -4.39 12.82
N TYR A 43 12.04 -4.68 11.62
CA TYR A 43 12.31 -3.88 10.42
C TYR A 43 11.24 -2.82 10.13
N GLY A 44 10.27 -2.62 11.02
CA GLY A 44 9.20 -1.64 10.87
C GLY A 44 8.34 -1.89 9.61
N LEU A 45 8.08 -3.16 9.28
CA LEU A 45 7.30 -3.57 8.12
C LEU A 45 5.84 -3.87 8.45
N ASP A 46 5.49 -3.92 9.73
CA ASP A 46 4.11 -4.03 10.19
C ASP A 46 3.47 -2.64 10.21
N ASN A 47 2.98 -2.21 9.05
CA ASN A 47 2.35 -0.92 8.87
C ASN A 47 0.81 -0.97 8.85
N HIS A 48 0.22 -2.10 9.23
CA HIS A 48 -1.23 -2.25 9.29
C HIS A 48 -1.84 -1.62 10.56
N GLY A 49 -1.08 -1.56 11.63
CA GLY A 49 -1.54 -1.01 12.91
C GLY A 49 -1.83 0.47 12.82
N GLY A 50 -3.12 0.85 12.90
CA GLY A 50 -3.57 2.24 12.93
C GLY A 50 -3.71 2.94 11.59
N ALA A 51 -3.46 2.27 10.46
CA ALA A 51 -3.75 2.82 9.15
C ALA A 51 -5.26 2.81 8.85
N SER A 52 -5.76 3.88 8.24
CA SER A 52 -7.16 3.93 7.80
C SER A 52 -7.44 2.91 6.69
N ALA A 53 -8.71 2.51 6.54
CA ALA A 53 -9.12 1.65 5.43
C ALA A 53 -8.79 2.30 4.07
N LEU A 54 -8.98 3.62 3.93
CA LEU A 54 -8.59 4.37 2.75
C LEU A 54 -7.09 4.20 2.44
N ARG A 55 -6.21 4.37 3.44
CA ARG A 55 -4.75 4.25 3.26
C ARG A 55 -4.33 2.87 2.79
N LEU A 56 -4.92 1.82 3.37
CA LEU A 56 -4.64 0.43 2.99
C LEU A 56 -5.13 0.08 1.59
N ASN A 57 -6.18 0.76 1.11
CA ASN A 57 -6.78 0.54 -0.20
C ASN A 57 -6.38 1.59 -1.26
N SER A 58 -5.41 2.46 -0.94
CA SER A 58 -4.88 3.44 -1.88
C SER A 58 -3.72 2.88 -2.67
N MET A 59 -3.62 3.30 -3.95
CA MET A 59 -2.44 3.06 -4.76
C MET A 59 -2.20 4.15 -5.80
N ALA A 60 -0.95 4.30 -6.22
CA ALA A 60 -0.54 5.27 -7.21
C ALA A 60 0.44 4.67 -8.22
N CYS A 61 0.48 5.21 -9.43
CA CYS A 61 1.59 4.92 -10.34
C CYS A 61 2.83 5.74 -9.96
N VAL A 62 4.00 5.34 -10.47
CA VAL A 62 5.26 6.00 -10.15
C VAL A 62 5.32 7.47 -10.59
N ALA A 63 4.74 7.81 -11.73
CA ALA A 63 4.62 9.16 -12.30
C ALA A 63 5.92 9.98 -12.33
N LEU A 64 5.81 11.32 -12.23
CA LEU A 64 6.97 12.21 -12.21
C LEU A 64 7.77 12.05 -10.90
N PRO A 65 9.11 12.25 -10.95
CA PRO A 65 9.96 12.52 -12.13
C PRO A 65 10.47 11.23 -12.80
N THR A 66 10.06 10.07 -12.38
CA THR A 66 10.63 8.78 -12.77
C THR A 66 10.09 8.31 -14.13
N CYS A 67 8.79 8.48 -14.37
CA CYS A 67 8.14 8.03 -15.60
C CYS A 67 8.23 9.11 -16.68
N GLY A 68 8.88 8.81 -17.80
CA GLY A 68 9.01 9.74 -18.94
C GLY A 68 7.70 10.05 -19.67
N LEU A 69 6.62 9.30 -19.41
CA LEU A 69 5.29 9.53 -19.98
C LEU A 69 4.39 10.36 -19.05
N ALA A 70 4.83 10.61 -17.82
CA ALA A 70 4.00 11.28 -16.83
C ALA A 70 3.88 12.79 -17.14
N MET A 71 2.68 13.30 -16.93
CA MET A 71 2.31 14.72 -17.05
C MET A 71 2.11 15.37 -15.67
N ALA A 72 1.96 14.56 -14.64
CA ALA A 72 1.74 14.99 -13.25
C ALA A 72 2.44 14.04 -12.27
N ASP A 73 2.49 14.43 -11.00
CA ASP A 73 2.92 13.56 -9.90
C ASP A 73 1.79 12.59 -9.50
N SER A 74 2.14 11.51 -8.82
CA SER A 74 1.18 10.54 -8.31
C SER A 74 1.67 9.91 -7.00
N GLU A 75 2.59 8.94 -7.01
CA GLU A 75 3.00 8.21 -5.79
C GLU A 75 3.54 9.10 -4.68
N ARG A 76 4.20 10.20 -5.01
CA ARG A 76 4.76 11.12 -4.01
C ARG A 76 3.72 12.02 -3.38
N TYR A 77 2.68 12.36 -4.14
CA TYR A 77 1.61 13.22 -3.68
C TYR A 77 0.54 12.43 -2.91
N LEU A 78 0.28 11.19 -3.29
CA LEU A 78 -0.78 10.36 -2.70
C LEU A 78 -0.74 10.29 -1.17
N PRO A 79 0.40 10.10 -0.47
CA PRO A 79 0.41 10.03 0.99
C PRO A 79 -0.12 11.30 1.66
N SER A 80 0.25 12.47 1.13
CA SER A 80 -0.19 13.76 1.68
C SER A 80 -1.68 14.01 1.41
N LEU A 81 -2.18 13.61 0.24
CA LEU A 81 -3.58 13.68 -0.11
C LEU A 81 -4.41 12.75 0.79
N THR A 82 -3.95 11.51 0.98
CA THR A 82 -4.60 10.55 1.88
C THR A 82 -4.76 11.15 3.28
N SER A 83 -3.71 11.75 3.84
CA SER A 83 -3.78 12.37 5.17
C SER A 83 -4.80 13.50 5.25
N LYS A 84 -4.96 14.29 4.18
CA LYS A 84 -5.99 15.36 4.12
C LYS A 84 -7.41 14.77 4.07
N ILE A 85 -7.59 13.69 3.32
CA ILE A 85 -8.89 13.02 3.22
C ILE A 85 -9.23 12.31 4.54
N GLU A 86 -8.26 11.70 5.22
CA GLU A 86 -8.45 11.08 6.53
C GLU A 86 -9.06 12.05 7.56
N VAL A 87 -8.65 13.33 7.53
CA VAL A 87 -9.26 14.35 8.39
C VAL A 87 -10.76 14.54 8.10
N LEU A 88 -11.15 14.45 6.83
CA LEU A 88 -12.57 14.53 6.44
C LEU A 88 -13.33 13.25 6.82
N LEU A 89 -12.72 12.08 6.57
CA LEU A 89 -13.32 10.79 6.94
C LEU A 89 -13.57 10.70 8.45
N ALA A 90 -12.63 11.19 9.26
CA ALA A 90 -12.81 11.22 10.71
C ALA A 90 -13.99 12.09 11.16
N LYS A 91 -14.28 13.20 10.45
CA LYS A 91 -15.45 14.07 10.75
C LYS A 91 -16.80 13.41 10.44
N HIS A 92 -16.79 12.39 9.59
CA HIS A 92 -18.00 11.73 9.11
C HIS A 92 -18.09 10.26 9.54
N ASP A 93 -17.25 9.84 10.49
CA ASP A 93 -17.17 8.44 11.00
C ASP A 93 -16.91 7.39 9.91
N LEU A 94 -16.17 7.77 8.84
CA LEU A 94 -15.88 6.92 7.67
C LEU A 94 -14.46 6.33 7.66
N MET A 95 -13.70 6.42 8.75
CA MET A 95 -12.30 5.96 8.80
C MET A 95 -12.13 4.46 8.50
N ASN A 96 -13.15 3.66 8.80
CA ASN A 96 -13.14 2.21 8.62
C ASN A 96 -13.85 1.76 7.32
N GLU A 97 -14.40 2.70 6.56
CA GLU A 97 -15.04 2.36 5.28
C GLU A 97 -13.98 1.97 4.24
N PRO A 98 -14.19 0.86 3.51
CA PRO A 98 -13.21 0.33 2.56
C PRO A 98 -13.21 1.12 1.23
N ILE A 99 -13.01 2.43 1.32
CA ILE A 99 -12.91 3.30 0.15
C ILE A 99 -11.58 3.04 -0.54
N THR A 100 -11.61 2.80 -1.87
CA THR A 100 -10.40 2.68 -2.68
C THR A 100 -10.08 4.02 -3.35
N MET A 101 -8.81 4.43 -3.30
CA MET A 101 -8.32 5.63 -3.94
C MET A 101 -7.15 5.31 -4.85
N ARG A 102 -7.19 5.80 -6.08
CA ARG A 102 -6.14 5.52 -7.07
C ARG A 102 -5.75 6.79 -7.82
N MET A 103 -4.44 6.96 -8.01
CA MET A 103 -3.90 8.15 -8.64
C MET A 103 -2.94 7.78 -9.78
N THR A 104 -3.08 8.48 -10.92
CA THR A 104 -2.17 8.31 -12.07
C THR A 104 -1.63 9.65 -12.56
N GLY A 105 -0.42 9.63 -13.07
CA GLY A 105 0.24 10.81 -13.61
C GLY A 105 0.00 11.06 -15.11
N CYS A 106 -0.76 10.21 -15.79
CA CYS A 106 -1.08 10.38 -17.22
C CYS A 106 -2.27 9.51 -17.66
N PRO A 107 -2.83 9.72 -18.87
CA PRO A 107 -4.00 8.98 -19.37
C PRO A 107 -3.82 7.46 -19.54
N ASN A 108 -2.59 6.93 -19.46
CA ASN A 108 -2.36 5.48 -19.51
C ASN A 108 -3.01 4.70 -18.35
N GLY A 109 -3.34 5.38 -17.24
CA GLY A 109 -4.13 4.79 -16.17
C GLY A 109 -3.47 3.61 -15.46
N CYS A 110 -2.14 3.59 -15.29
CA CYS A 110 -1.40 2.44 -14.74
C CYS A 110 -1.87 2.02 -13.34
N ALA A 111 -2.35 2.95 -12.51
CA ALA A 111 -2.97 2.64 -11.23
C ALA A 111 -4.47 2.29 -11.34
N ARG A 112 -5.02 2.21 -12.54
CA ARG A 112 -6.43 1.85 -12.80
C ARG A 112 -7.42 2.80 -12.08
N PRO A 113 -7.33 4.14 -12.25
CA PRO A 113 -8.16 5.11 -11.52
C PRO A 113 -9.65 4.97 -11.84
N TYR A 114 -9.99 4.34 -12.96
CA TYR A 114 -11.37 4.12 -13.38
C TYR A 114 -12.09 3.00 -12.60
N ASN A 115 -11.34 2.22 -11.79
CA ASN A 115 -11.86 1.06 -11.05
C ASN A 115 -11.78 1.30 -9.54
N CYS A 116 -12.12 2.50 -9.08
CA CYS A 116 -12.12 2.86 -7.66
C CYS A 116 -13.16 3.94 -7.37
N GLU A 117 -13.46 4.17 -6.10
CA GLU A 117 -14.41 5.19 -5.67
C GLU A 117 -13.83 6.60 -5.87
N ILE A 118 -12.53 6.78 -5.67
CA ILE A 118 -11.84 8.07 -5.81
C ILE A 118 -10.67 7.90 -6.78
N GLY A 119 -10.84 8.37 -8.02
CA GLY A 119 -9.83 8.27 -9.08
C GLY A 119 -9.27 9.65 -9.48
N PHE A 120 -7.93 9.73 -9.63
CA PHE A 120 -7.20 10.92 -10.10
C PHE A 120 -6.30 10.59 -11.29
#